data_2b1607fbd7ad48e8eee86276fce0d776
#
_entry.id   2b1607fbd7ad48e8eee86276fce0d776
#
_cell.length_a   1.000
_cell.length_b   1.000
_cell.length_c   1.000
_cell.angle_alpha   90.00
_cell.angle_beta   90.00
_cell.angle_gamma   90.00
#
_symmetry.space_group_name_H-M   'P 1'
#
loop_
_entity.id
_entity.type
_entity.pdbx_description
1 polymer ?
#
loop_
_entity_poly.entity_id
_entity_poly.type
_entity_poly.pdbx_seq_one_letter_code
_entity_poly.pdbx_strand_id
1 'polypeptide(L)'
;MRVLSVGVFFAGMGFSEVTPFLSLYIATLGHFSHQQLNFFSGLAFSAMYFVSAFISPVWGRLADRYGRKPMCLRAALGMAIVLGAMGLVTNVWQLIGLRMAQGVFAAFISNSNALIATETPKEKSGGDIGVMAAGATGGNLLGPFLGGTLSS
;
A
#
# COMPACT_ATOMS: atom_id res chain seq x y z
N MET A 1 8.85 -1.79 -17.96
CA MET A 1 9.68 -1.32 -16.82
C MET A 1 9.26 0.05 -16.29
N ARG A 2 9.35 1.15 -17.06
CA ARG A 2 9.03 2.51 -16.59
C ARG A 2 7.66 2.64 -15.93
N VAL A 3 6.62 2.02 -16.50
CA VAL A 3 5.25 2.07 -15.94
C VAL A 3 5.15 1.36 -14.59
N LEU A 4 5.82 0.22 -14.41
CA LEU A 4 5.86 -0.50 -13.13
C LEU A 4 6.60 0.30 -12.05
N SER A 5 7.74 0.91 -12.40
CA SER A 5 8.52 1.72 -11.46
C SER A 5 7.74 2.95 -11.00
N VAL A 6 7.01 3.60 -11.92
CA VAL A 6 6.11 4.72 -11.59
C VAL A 6 4.96 4.24 -10.70
N GLY A 7 4.36 3.10 -10.99
CA GLY A 7 3.30 2.52 -10.17
C GLY A 7 3.76 2.17 -8.74
N VAL A 8 4.97 1.59 -8.61
CA VAL A 8 5.57 1.27 -7.31
C VAL A 8 5.93 2.54 -6.53
N PHE A 9 6.42 3.59 -7.20
CA PHE A 9 6.69 4.88 -6.60
C PHE A 9 5.41 5.50 -5.98
N PHE A 10 4.33 5.60 -6.74
CA PHE A 10 3.05 6.11 -6.24
C PHE A 10 2.44 5.22 -5.15
N ALA A 11 2.57 3.89 -5.28
CA ALA A 11 2.14 2.98 -4.22
C ALA A 11 2.95 3.20 -2.92
N GLY A 12 4.26 3.36 -3.04
CA GLY A 12 5.15 3.68 -1.91
C GLY A 12 4.77 5.00 -1.24
N MET A 13 4.50 6.05 -2.03
CA MET A 13 4.00 7.32 -1.51
C MET A 13 2.71 7.13 -0.71
N GLY A 14 1.68 6.51 -1.31
CA GLY A 14 0.40 6.31 -0.64
C GLY A 14 0.48 5.45 0.62
N PHE A 15 1.38 4.47 0.67
CA PHE A 15 1.64 3.70 1.89
C PHE A 15 2.31 4.54 2.98
N SER A 16 3.27 5.36 2.60
CA SER A 16 4.08 6.14 3.54
C SER A 16 3.35 7.35 4.10
N GLU A 17 2.52 8.02 3.30
CA GLU A 17 1.70 9.16 3.76
C GLU A 17 0.79 8.78 4.91
N VAL A 18 0.11 7.66 4.80
CA VAL A 18 -0.93 7.28 5.77
C VAL A 18 -0.33 6.83 7.10
N THR A 19 0.92 6.33 7.10
CA THR A 19 1.54 5.77 8.31
C THR A 19 1.72 6.81 9.44
N PRO A 20 2.41 7.95 9.24
CA PRO A 20 2.60 8.94 10.29
C PRO A 20 1.34 9.77 10.58
N PHE A 21 0.47 9.94 9.58
CA PHE A 21 -0.74 10.75 9.73
C PHE A 21 -1.97 9.96 10.22
N LEU A 22 -1.86 8.64 10.37
CA LEU A 22 -2.99 7.81 10.76
C LEU A 22 -3.55 8.20 12.13
N SER A 23 -2.69 8.45 13.12
CA SER A 23 -3.11 8.89 14.46
C SER A 23 -3.72 10.28 14.43
N LEU A 24 -3.16 11.20 13.65
CA LEU A 24 -3.72 12.54 13.45
C LEU A 24 -5.07 12.48 12.73
N TYR A 25 -5.18 11.63 11.72
CA TYR A 25 -6.42 11.43 10.98
C TYR A 25 -7.52 10.83 11.86
N ILE A 26 -7.20 9.85 12.71
CA ILE A 26 -8.13 9.31 13.70
C ILE A 26 -8.57 10.41 14.69
N ALA A 27 -7.68 11.31 15.08
CA ALA A 27 -8.00 12.43 15.95
C ALA A 27 -9.01 13.41 15.31
N THR A 28 -9.05 13.54 13.98
CA THR A 28 -10.05 14.36 13.28
C THR A 28 -11.43 13.68 13.20
N LEU A 29 -11.50 12.37 13.35
CA LEU A 29 -12.74 11.59 13.27
C LEU A 29 -13.52 11.55 14.60
N GLY A 30 -12.96 12.09 15.71
CA GLY A 30 -13.64 12.15 16.99
C GLY A 30 -12.72 12.56 18.14
N HIS A 31 -13.33 12.80 19.32
CA HIS A 31 -12.61 13.11 20.55
C HIS A 31 -12.10 11.82 21.21
N PHE A 32 -10.86 11.45 20.93
CA PHE A 32 -10.22 10.27 21.48
C PHE A 32 -9.09 10.66 22.45
N SER A 33 -8.94 9.91 23.54
CA SER A 33 -7.76 10.00 24.40
C SER A 33 -6.51 9.51 23.67
N HIS A 34 -5.31 9.98 24.05
CA HIS A 34 -4.04 9.52 23.47
C HIS A 34 -3.89 8.00 23.50
N GLN A 35 -4.38 7.32 24.52
CA GLN A 35 -4.36 5.85 24.58
C GLN A 35 -5.28 5.22 23.52
N GLN A 36 -6.46 5.79 23.33
CA GLN A 36 -7.41 5.33 22.31
C GLN A 36 -6.89 5.56 20.89
N LEU A 37 -6.25 6.71 20.62
CA LEU A 37 -5.61 7.00 19.34
C LEU A 37 -4.54 5.96 19.00
N ASN A 38 -3.67 5.64 19.95
CA ASN A 38 -2.63 4.63 19.77
C ASN A 38 -3.23 3.23 19.58
N PHE A 39 -4.28 2.89 20.32
CA PHE A 39 -4.97 1.61 20.19
C PHE A 39 -5.64 1.45 18.82
N PHE A 40 -6.41 2.44 18.37
CA PHE A 40 -7.07 2.38 17.06
C PHE A 40 -6.08 2.43 15.89
N SER A 41 -5.00 3.19 16.02
CA SER A 41 -3.92 3.19 15.02
C SER A 41 -3.26 1.82 14.93
N GLY A 42 -2.90 1.23 16.06
CA GLY A 42 -2.33 -0.12 16.14
C GLY A 42 -3.29 -1.18 15.60
N LEU A 43 -4.58 -1.08 15.91
CA LEU A 43 -5.60 -1.98 15.41
C LEU A 43 -5.75 -1.88 13.88
N ALA A 44 -5.77 -0.67 13.34
CA ALA A 44 -5.88 -0.45 11.89
C ALA A 44 -4.67 -1.00 11.13
N PHE A 45 -3.45 -0.83 11.68
CA PHE A 45 -2.25 -1.45 11.13
C PHE A 45 -2.29 -2.97 11.20
N SER A 46 -2.60 -3.50 12.38
CA SER A 46 -2.66 -4.95 12.60
C SER A 46 -3.69 -5.61 11.69
N ALA A 47 -4.87 -5.01 11.54
CA ALA A 47 -5.93 -5.51 10.67
C ALA A 47 -5.48 -5.58 9.20
N MET A 48 -4.78 -4.56 8.70
CA MET A 48 -4.24 -4.55 7.34
C MET A 48 -3.24 -5.69 7.12
N TYR A 49 -2.24 -5.84 7.99
CA TYR A 49 -1.22 -6.87 7.86
C TYR A 49 -1.78 -8.28 8.07
N PHE A 50 -2.72 -8.42 9.00
CA PHE A 50 -3.40 -9.68 9.24
C PHE A 50 -4.13 -10.17 7.99
N VAL A 51 -4.97 -9.33 7.38
CA VAL A 51 -5.65 -9.65 6.12
C VAL A 51 -4.66 -9.95 5.00
N SER A 52 -3.60 -9.14 4.88
CA SER A 52 -2.57 -9.33 3.87
C SER A 52 -1.88 -10.70 4.01
N ALA A 53 -1.56 -11.13 5.24
CA ALA A 53 -0.93 -12.43 5.50
C ALA A 53 -1.81 -13.60 5.05
N PHE A 54 -3.12 -13.56 5.34
CA PHE A 54 -4.05 -14.61 4.94
C PHE A 54 -4.36 -14.63 3.44
N ILE A 55 -4.43 -13.47 2.82
CA ILE A 55 -4.80 -13.34 1.40
C ILE A 55 -3.61 -13.51 0.46
N SER A 56 -2.39 -13.22 0.93
CA SER A 56 -1.17 -13.32 0.11
C SER A 56 -0.99 -14.68 -0.59
N PRO A 57 -1.15 -15.84 0.05
CA PRO A 57 -1.04 -17.14 -0.63
C PRO A 57 -2.13 -17.36 -1.68
N VAL A 58 -3.32 -16.81 -1.49
CA VAL A 58 -4.42 -16.89 -2.47
C VAL A 58 -4.05 -16.10 -3.73
N TRP A 59 -3.53 -14.87 -3.54
CA TRP A 59 -3.10 -14.03 -4.65
C TRP A 59 -1.88 -14.59 -5.37
N GLY A 60 -0.95 -15.25 -4.66
CA GLY A 60 0.17 -15.97 -5.25
C GLY A 60 -0.31 -17.03 -6.24
N ARG A 61 -1.18 -17.93 -5.81
CA ARG A 61 -1.77 -18.98 -6.67
C ARG A 61 -2.54 -18.40 -7.85
N LEU A 62 -3.27 -17.33 -7.63
CA LEU A 62 -4.04 -16.67 -8.68
C LEU A 62 -3.14 -15.99 -9.71
N ALA A 63 -2.04 -15.38 -9.27
CA ALA A 63 -1.03 -14.79 -10.13
C ALA A 63 -0.31 -15.83 -10.99
N ASP A 64 -0.05 -17.01 -10.44
CA ASP A 64 0.56 -18.12 -11.17
C ASP A 64 -0.41 -18.72 -12.22
N ARG A 65 -1.74 -18.71 -11.95
CA ARG A 65 -2.77 -19.24 -12.85
C ARG A 65 -3.19 -18.27 -13.94
N TYR A 66 -3.39 -17.02 -13.63
CA TYR A 66 -3.95 -15.99 -14.54
C TYR A 66 -2.90 -15.03 -15.10
N GLY A 67 -1.66 -15.17 -14.64
CA GLY A 67 -0.55 -14.32 -15.01
C GLY A 67 -0.36 -13.13 -14.06
N ARG A 68 0.86 -12.68 -13.92
CA ARG A 68 1.26 -11.66 -12.94
C ARG A 68 0.89 -10.24 -13.36
N LYS A 69 0.87 -9.97 -14.67
CA LYS A 69 0.48 -8.66 -15.24
C LYS A 69 -0.93 -8.22 -14.85
N PRO A 70 -2.00 -9.01 -15.12
CA PRO A 70 -3.36 -8.62 -14.74
C PRO A 70 -3.53 -8.53 -13.22
N MET A 71 -2.78 -9.32 -12.45
CA MET A 71 -2.80 -9.23 -10.99
C MET A 71 -2.18 -7.93 -10.47
N CYS A 72 -1.10 -7.45 -11.07
CA CYS A 72 -0.52 -6.14 -10.74
C CYS A 72 -1.50 -5.00 -11.06
N LEU A 73 -2.12 -5.03 -12.24
CA LEU A 73 -3.07 -3.99 -12.65
C LEU A 73 -4.28 -3.93 -11.72
N ARG A 74 -4.83 -5.09 -11.37
CA ARG A 74 -5.94 -5.20 -10.42
C ARG A 74 -5.57 -4.70 -9.02
N ALA A 75 -4.37 -5.06 -8.53
CA ALA A 75 -3.89 -4.61 -7.23
C ALA A 75 -3.70 -3.08 -7.21
N ALA A 76 -3.15 -2.50 -8.29
CA ALA A 76 -2.99 -1.06 -8.43
C ALA A 76 -4.35 -0.32 -8.45
N LEU A 77 -5.33 -0.82 -9.21
CA LEU A 77 -6.67 -0.26 -9.26
C LEU A 77 -7.38 -0.36 -7.90
N GLY A 78 -7.32 -1.53 -7.27
CA GLY A 78 -7.91 -1.74 -5.94
C GLY A 78 -7.28 -0.82 -4.89
N MET A 79 -5.97 -0.64 -4.93
CA MET A 79 -5.26 0.27 -4.04
C MET A 79 -5.69 1.73 -4.27
N ALA A 80 -5.78 2.17 -5.53
CA ALA A 80 -6.22 3.52 -5.87
C ALA A 80 -7.64 3.81 -5.38
N ILE A 81 -8.56 2.86 -5.53
CA ILE A 81 -9.93 2.97 -5.05
C ILE A 81 -9.97 3.05 -3.52
N VAL A 82 -9.24 2.19 -2.83
CA VAL A 82 -9.21 2.16 -1.36
C VAL A 82 -8.60 3.44 -0.81
N LEU A 83 -7.49 3.93 -1.37
CA LEU A 83 -6.87 5.19 -0.95
C LEU A 83 -7.78 6.39 -1.21
N GLY A 84 -8.46 6.43 -2.36
CA GLY A 84 -9.45 7.47 -2.66
C GLY A 84 -10.63 7.43 -1.68
N ALA A 85 -11.13 6.24 -1.34
CA ALA A 85 -12.20 6.08 -0.36
C ALA A 85 -11.77 6.46 1.07
N MET A 86 -10.49 6.32 1.42
CA MET A 86 -9.98 6.75 2.73
C MET A 86 -10.11 8.26 2.95
N GLY A 87 -10.06 9.07 1.89
CA GLY A 87 -10.31 10.52 1.98
C GLY A 87 -11.75 10.91 2.30
N LEU A 88 -12.71 9.98 2.15
CA LEU A 88 -14.14 10.20 2.39
C LEU A 88 -14.65 9.58 3.71
N VAL A 89 -13.75 9.05 4.52
CA VAL A 89 -14.08 8.38 5.78
C VAL A 89 -14.54 9.39 6.82
N THR A 90 -15.64 9.07 7.48
CA THR A 90 -16.23 9.88 8.56
C THR A 90 -16.21 9.17 9.92
N ASN A 91 -15.77 7.91 9.98
CA ASN A 91 -15.79 7.11 11.20
C ASN A 91 -14.57 6.17 11.28
N VAL A 92 -14.03 5.98 12.49
CA VAL A 92 -12.88 5.11 12.75
C VAL A 92 -13.12 3.66 12.28
N TRP A 93 -14.32 3.14 12.40
CA TRP A 93 -14.66 1.79 11.96
C TRP A 93 -14.63 1.64 10.42
N GLN A 94 -15.04 2.67 9.70
CA GLN A 94 -14.89 2.72 8.24
C GLN A 94 -13.41 2.73 7.84
N LEU A 95 -12.59 3.49 8.57
CA LEU A 95 -11.15 3.52 8.37
C LEU A 95 -10.52 2.14 8.56
N ILE A 96 -10.85 1.43 9.63
CA ILE A 96 -10.36 0.06 9.89
C ILE A 96 -10.81 -0.89 8.77
N GLY A 97 -12.08 -0.80 8.33
CA GLY A 97 -12.58 -1.60 7.21
C GLY A 97 -11.83 -1.35 5.91
N LEU A 98 -11.52 -0.09 5.59
CA LEU A 98 -10.71 0.26 4.41
C LEU A 98 -9.25 -0.17 4.56
N ARG A 99 -8.70 -0.17 5.76
CA ARG A 99 -7.37 -0.75 6.04
C ARG A 99 -7.34 -2.26 5.81
N MET A 100 -8.38 -2.97 6.19
CA MET A 100 -8.52 -4.39 5.86
C MET A 100 -8.61 -4.58 4.33
N ALA A 101 -9.41 -3.77 3.62
CA ALA A 101 -9.49 -3.79 2.17
C ALA A 101 -8.12 -3.46 1.52
N GLN A 102 -7.37 -2.50 2.07
CA GLN A 102 -6.00 -2.21 1.64
C GLN A 102 -5.09 -3.43 1.79
N GLY A 103 -5.23 -4.19 2.87
CA GLY A 103 -4.51 -5.46 3.08
C GLY A 103 -4.77 -6.49 1.98
N VAL A 104 -6.00 -6.54 1.43
CA VAL A 104 -6.33 -7.40 0.29
C VAL A 104 -5.52 -7.06 -0.96
N PHE A 105 -5.24 -5.77 -1.20
CA PHE A 105 -4.52 -5.29 -2.39
C PHE A 105 -3.03 -5.03 -2.15
N ALA A 106 -2.53 -5.21 -0.92
CA ALA A 106 -1.14 -4.92 -0.53
C ALA A 106 -0.08 -5.77 -1.27
N ALA A 107 -0.47 -6.85 -1.93
CA ALA A 107 0.41 -7.71 -2.69
C ALA A 107 0.98 -7.09 -3.99
N PHE A 108 0.65 -5.83 -4.31
CA PHE A 108 1.09 -5.17 -5.55
C PHE A 108 2.62 -5.13 -5.69
N ILE A 109 3.34 -4.68 -4.67
CA ILE A 109 4.80 -4.56 -4.70
C ILE A 109 5.45 -5.95 -4.82
N SER A 110 4.97 -6.92 -4.06
CA SER A 110 5.48 -8.30 -4.11
C SER A 110 5.25 -8.94 -5.48
N ASN A 111 4.06 -8.79 -6.06
CA ASN A 111 3.73 -9.29 -7.39
C ASN A 111 4.54 -8.58 -8.48
N SER A 112 4.81 -7.28 -8.35
CA SER A 112 5.62 -6.52 -9.29
C SER A 112 7.08 -7.00 -9.30
N ASN A 113 7.67 -7.23 -8.12
CA ASN A 113 9.01 -7.78 -8.00
C ASN A 113 9.10 -9.20 -8.61
N ALA A 114 8.09 -10.03 -8.35
CA ALA A 114 8.02 -11.37 -8.91
C ALA A 114 7.81 -11.37 -10.43
N LEU A 115 7.07 -10.40 -10.97
CA LEU A 115 6.90 -10.23 -12.42
C LEU A 115 8.24 -9.92 -13.10
N ILE A 116 9.02 -8.99 -12.54
CA ILE A 116 10.34 -8.66 -13.06
C ILE A 116 11.27 -9.85 -13.00
N ALA A 117 11.30 -10.57 -11.89
CA ALA A 117 12.16 -11.74 -11.72
C ALA A 117 11.85 -12.85 -12.76
N THR A 118 10.62 -12.93 -13.26
CA THR A 118 10.20 -13.96 -14.23
C THR A 118 10.27 -13.50 -15.68
N GLU A 119 10.04 -12.23 -15.99
CA GLU A 119 10.01 -11.72 -17.36
C GLU A 119 11.34 -11.08 -17.81
N THR A 120 12.26 -10.79 -16.87
CA THR A 120 13.55 -10.17 -17.22
C THR A 120 14.67 -11.22 -17.21
N PRO A 121 15.59 -11.19 -18.20
CA PRO A 121 16.79 -12.02 -18.18
C PRO A 121 17.58 -11.82 -16.87
N LYS A 122 18.13 -12.91 -16.32
CA LYS A 122 18.82 -12.92 -15.03
C LYS A 122 19.89 -11.85 -14.87
N GLU A 123 20.58 -11.51 -15.98
CA GLU A 123 21.66 -10.51 -16.01
C GLU A 123 21.15 -9.08 -15.78
N LYS A 124 19.89 -8.77 -16.11
CA LYS A 124 19.27 -7.43 -15.97
C LYS A 124 18.29 -7.35 -14.80
N SER A 125 17.83 -8.49 -14.30
CA SER A 125 16.82 -8.59 -13.24
C SER A 125 17.24 -7.85 -11.96
N GLY A 126 18.52 -7.94 -11.57
CA GLY A 126 19.04 -7.25 -10.38
C GLY A 126 18.98 -5.72 -10.51
N GLY A 127 19.33 -5.18 -11.69
CA GLY A 127 19.24 -3.74 -11.96
C GLY A 127 17.80 -3.23 -11.95
N ASP A 128 16.90 -3.97 -12.57
CA ASP A 128 15.48 -3.60 -12.66
C ASP A 128 14.78 -3.66 -11.29
N ILE A 129 15.08 -4.67 -10.47
CA ILE A 129 14.60 -4.75 -9.08
C ILE A 129 15.19 -3.60 -8.25
N GLY A 130 16.46 -3.24 -8.48
CA GLY A 130 17.10 -2.11 -7.83
C GLY A 130 16.42 -0.77 -8.15
N VAL A 131 16.04 -0.53 -9.40
CA VAL A 131 15.28 0.66 -9.83
C VAL A 131 13.90 0.70 -9.17
N MET A 132 13.22 -0.45 -9.05
CA MET A 132 11.93 -0.53 -8.35
C MET A 132 12.07 -0.28 -6.85
N ALA A 133 13.09 -0.86 -6.22
CA ALA A 133 13.36 -0.62 -4.81
C ALA A 133 13.68 0.86 -4.55
N ALA A 134 14.48 1.50 -5.41
CA ALA A 134 14.74 2.92 -5.36
C ALA A 134 13.46 3.77 -5.55
N GLY A 135 12.58 3.36 -6.48
CA GLY A 135 11.27 3.98 -6.66
C GLY A 135 10.39 3.88 -5.42
N ALA A 136 10.28 2.68 -4.83
CA ALA A 136 9.53 2.47 -3.59
C ALA A 136 10.08 3.30 -2.43
N THR A 137 11.41 3.31 -2.24
CA THR A 137 12.07 4.09 -1.20
C THR A 137 11.89 5.59 -1.42
N GLY A 138 12.04 6.07 -2.66
CA GLY A 138 11.79 7.45 -3.03
C GLY A 138 10.35 7.88 -2.75
N GLY A 139 9.37 7.03 -3.10
CA GLY A 139 7.96 7.23 -2.77
C GLY A 139 7.74 7.32 -1.25
N ASN A 140 8.33 6.39 -0.50
CA ASN A 140 8.23 6.36 0.97
C ASN A 140 8.84 7.60 1.65
N LEU A 141 9.88 8.18 1.08
CA LEU A 141 10.50 9.41 1.61
C LEU A 141 9.70 10.66 1.26
N LEU A 142 9.14 10.72 0.05
CA LEU A 142 8.40 11.89 -0.43
C LEU A 142 6.95 11.93 0.08
N GLY A 143 6.35 10.77 0.40
CA GLY A 143 4.99 10.69 0.92
C GLY A 143 4.76 11.59 2.13
N PRO A 144 5.46 11.39 3.26
CA PRO A 144 5.28 12.22 4.46
C PRO A 144 5.58 13.70 4.23
N PHE A 145 6.52 14.02 3.33
CA PHE A 145 6.86 15.40 3.00
C PHE A 145 5.71 16.12 2.27
N LEU A 146 5.12 15.45 1.28
CA LEU A 146 3.97 16.00 0.55
C LEU A 146 2.71 16.01 1.42
N GLY A 147 2.45 14.96 2.20
CA GLY A 147 1.34 14.92 3.14
C GLY A 147 1.42 16.03 4.19
N GLY A 148 2.62 16.31 4.72
CA GLY A 148 2.85 17.40 5.66
C GLY A 148 2.61 18.78 5.07
N THR A 149 3.00 19.02 3.81
CA THR A 149 2.77 20.30 3.13
C THR A 149 1.31 20.54 2.71
N LEU A 150 0.56 19.47 2.45
CA LEU A 150 -0.85 19.55 2.08
C LEU A 150 -1.78 19.66 3.30
N SER A 151 -1.30 19.31 4.49
CA SER A 151 -2.07 19.37 5.74
C SER A 151 -1.88 20.69 6.51
N SER A 152 -0.99 21.56 6.07
CA SER A 152 -0.76 22.91 6.60
C SER A 152 -1.61 23.95 5.91
#